data_cfb040d314b7c2b46d073ef868b49ce0
#
_entry.id   cfb040d314b7c2b46d073ef868b49ce0
#
_cell.length_a   1.000
_cell.length_b   1.000
_cell.length_c   1.000
_cell.angle_alpha   90.00
_cell.angle_beta   90.00
_cell.angle_gamma   90.00
#
_symmetry.space_group_name_H-M   'P 1'
#
loop_
_entity.id
_entity.type
_entity.pdbx_description
1 polymer ?
#
loop_
_entity_poly.entity_id
_entity_poly.type
_entity_poly.pdbx_seq_one_letter_code
_entity_poly.pdbx_strand_id
1 'polypeptide(L)'
;MLKRIYVPLSLFLLAWLFTGCNSAKLSTADGQFRRGEYFAAAATYRKVYNKTSPRKERALRGKIAFRMATCYRMLNSAPRCAGAYQNAIRYHYPDSTAYLYLGRALQMQGKYKDAIKNYDLYLEKKPDDPLALNGKKGCELAVELKAKPTRYVVKRANLFNSRRSECSPMFLGSDYDQLYFSSTNDKASGNNKSDITGVKNNDIFFSKKDEKGAWMRPELVEGEVNTELDEGIISFSPDGSTMYLTKARREPNSDTSVEIFTSSRSGAKWSAGQKYEITGDTLSVFAHPAVSPDGEYLYFTSDMPGGYGGKD
;
A
#
# COMPACT_ATOMS: atom_id res chain seq x y z
N MET A 1 -39.31 -37.57 48.98
CA MET A 1 -37.89 -37.32 48.83
C MET A 1 -37.67 -36.71 47.44
N LEU A 2 -37.62 -35.37 47.34
CA LEU A 2 -37.28 -34.66 46.10
C LEU A 2 -35.77 -34.49 46.01
N LYS A 3 -35.10 -35.14 45.05
CA LYS A 3 -33.69 -34.88 44.71
C LYS A 3 -33.62 -33.62 43.85
N ARG A 4 -33.14 -32.53 44.42
CA ARG A 4 -32.77 -31.31 43.70
C ARG A 4 -31.55 -31.59 42.83
N ILE A 5 -31.71 -31.51 41.52
CA ILE A 5 -30.60 -31.54 40.56
C ILE A 5 -29.99 -30.13 40.53
N TYR A 6 -28.86 -29.95 41.15
CA TYR A 6 -28.03 -28.75 40.98
C TYR A 6 -27.26 -28.87 39.65
N VAL A 7 -27.77 -28.24 38.63
CA VAL A 7 -26.93 -28.00 37.40
C VAL A 7 -25.97 -26.87 37.75
N PRO A 8 -24.67 -27.06 37.63
CA PRO A 8 -23.72 -26.06 38.08
C PRO A 8 -23.76 -24.83 37.17
N LEU A 9 -24.13 -23.71 37.77
CA LEU A 9 -24.14 -22.37 37.17
C LEU A 9 -22.76 -21.99 36.60
N SER A 10 -21.71 -22.72 36.99
CA SER A 10 -20.32 -22.54 36.52
C SER A 10 -20.08 -22.86 35.04
N LEU A 11 -20.87 -23.75 34.43
CA LEU A 11 -20.74 -24.08 32.98
C LEU A 11 -21.27 -22.97 32.08
N PHE A 12 -22.24 -22.19 32.53
CA PHE A 12 -22.74 -21.02 31.79
C PHE A 12 -21.80 -19.85 31.83
N LEU A 13 -21.12 -19.62 32.94
CA LEU A 13 -20.11 -18.54 33.07
C LEU A 13 -18.84 -18.77 32.20
N LEU A 14 -18.41 -20.03 32.06
CA LEU A 14 -17.27 -20.34 31.18
C LEU A 14 -17.59 -20.12 29.70
N ALA A 15 -18.82 -20.41 29.24
CA ALA A 15 -19.21 -20.16 27.85
C ALA A 15 -19.21 -18.65 27.50
N TRP A 16 -19.58 -17.79 28.43
CA TRP A 16 -19.58 -16.33 28.27
C TRP A 16 -18.16 -15.74 28.21
N LEU A 17 -17.20 -16.30 28.92
CA LEU A 17 -15.82 -15.84 28.91
C LEU A 17 -15.14 -16.13 27.55
N PHE A 18 -15.47 -17.21 26.87
CA PHE A 18 -14.90 -17.54 25.56
C PHE A 18 -15.47 -16.70 24.41
N THR A 19 -16.75 -16.34 24.46
CA THR A 19 -17.38 -15.46 23.45
C THR A 19 -16.90 -14.02 23.59
N GLY A 20 -16.69 -13.51 24.82
CA GLY A 20 -16.20 -12.18 25.09
C GLY A 20 -14.78 -11.92 24.55
N CYS A 21 -13.88 -12.91 24.63
CA CYS A 21 -12.50 -12.76 24.18
C CYS A 21 -12.36 -12.70 22.64
N ASN A 22 -13.24 -13.35 21.88
CA ASN A 22 -13.24 -13.28 20.41
C ASN A 22 -13.92 -12.00 19.91
N SER A 23 -14.96 -11.53 20.55
CA SER A 23 -15.62 -10.27 20.20
C SER A 23 -14.72 -9.05 20.42
N ALA A 24 -13.98 -8.99 21.52
CA ALA A 24 -13.01 -7.95 21.79
C ALA A 24 -11.89 -7.91 20.74
N LYS A 25 -11.38 -9.07 20.29
CA LYS A 25 -10.36 -9.15 19.23
C LYS A 25 -10.90 -8.78 17.85
N LEU A 26 -12.15 -9.09 17.55
CA LEU A 26 -12.79 -8.66 16.31
C LEU A 26 -12.99 -7.14 16.30
N SER A 27 -13.43 -6.56 17.41
CA SER A 27 -13.55 -5.10 17.57
C SER A 27 -12.20 -4.40 17.39
N THR A 28 -11.11 -4.98 17.91
CA THR A 28 -9.75 -4.48 17.69
C THR A 28 -9.41 -4.48 16.20
N ALA A 29 -9.66 -5.57 15.48
CA ALA A 29 -9.40 -5.67 14.05
C ALA A 29 -10.23 -4.66 13.23
N ASP A 30 -11.50 -4.49 13.58
CA ASP A 30 -12.39 -3.50 12.96
C ASP A 30 -11.92 -2.06 13.26
N GLY A 31 -11.39 -1.78 14.45
CA GLY A 31 -10.76 -0.50 14.81
C GLY A 31 -9.52 -0.21 13.97
N GLN A 32 -8.60 -1.16 13.89
CA GLN A 32 -7.41 -1.08 13.05
C GLN A 32 -7.77 -0.84 11.58
N PHE A 33 -8.77 -1.58 11.07
CA PHE A 33 -9.25 -1.42 9.70
C PHE A 33 -9.77 0.00 9.43
N ARG A 34 -10.56 0.58 10.35
CA ARG A 34 -11.08 1.95 10.21
C ARG A 34 -10.00 3.02 10.22
N ARG A 35 -8.91 2.80 10.97
CA ARG A 35 -7.74 3.71 10.97
C ARG A 35 -6.78 3.48 9.80
N GLY A 36 -7.11 2.56 8.86
CA GLY A 36 -6.22 2.26 7.73
C GLY A 36 -4.99 1.40 8.07
N GLU A 37 -4.87 0.89 9.28
CA GLU A 37 -3.79 0.01 9.73
C GLU A 37 -3.94 -1.39 9.14
N TYR A 38 -3.89 -1.48 7.80
CA TYR A 38 -4.30 -2.69 7.06
C TYR A 38 -3.43 -3.90 7.35
N PHE A 39 -2.14 -3.71 7.62
CA PHE A 39 -1.26 -4.83 7.96
C PHE A 39 -1.59 -5.40 9.34
N ALA A 40 -1.74 -4.54 10.34
CA ALA A 40 -2.12 -4.93 11.69
C ALA A 40 -3.52 -5.55 11.71
N ALA A 41 -4.49 -4.93 11.02
CA ALA A 41 -5.85 -5.44 10.87
C ALA A 41 -5.88 -6.83 10.23
N ALA A 42 -5.15 -7.06 9.12
CA ALA A 42 -5.07 -8.36 8.46
C ALA A 42 -4.54 -9.45 9.39
N ALA A 43 -3.51 -9.13 10.19
CA ALA A 43 -2.93 -10.05 11.17
C ALA A 43 -3.94 -10.39 12.27
N THR A 44 -4.68 -9.40 12.76
CA THR A 44 -5.70 -9.58 13.82
C THR A 44 -6.91 -10.36 13.27
N TYR A 45 -7.44 -9.98 12.08
CA TYR A 45 -8.51 -10.73 11.42
C TYR A 45 -8.12 -12.19 11.18
N ARG A 46 -6.88 -12.48 10.76
CA ARG A 46 -6.41 -13.86 10.56
C ARG A 46 -6.46 -14.68 11.85
N LYS A 47 -6.06 -14.09 12.99
CA LYS A 47 -6.14 -14.74 14.28
C LYS A 47 -7.58 -15.07 14.67
N VAL A 48 -8.51 -14.14 14.44
CA VAL A 48 -9.95 -14.34 14.70
C VAL A 48 -10.54 -15.36 13.73
N TYR A 49 -10.25 -15.25 12.44
CA TYR A 49 -10.70 -16.19 11.41
C TYR A 49 -10.35 -17.64 11.74
N ASN A 50 -9.11 -17.88 12.19
CA ASN A 50 -8.66 -19.25 12.53
C ASN A 50 -9.39 -19.83 13.76
N LYS A 51 -9.91 -18.98 14.65
CA LYS A 51 -10.68 -19.39 15.83
C LYS A 51 -12.19 -19.49 15.59
N THR A 52 -12.68 -18.89 14.49
CA THR A 52 -14.10 -18.89 14.14
C THR A 52 -14.50 -20.24 13.52
N SER A 53 -15.55 -20.87 14.03
CA SER A 53 -15.98 -22.19 13.56
C SER A 53 -16.46 -22.17 12.11
N PRO A 54 -15.95 -23.02 11.21
CA PRO A 54 -16.38 -23.06 9.82
C PRO A 54 -17.79 -23.60 9.62
N ARG A 55 -18.33 -24.33 10.59
CA ARG A 55 -19.69 -24.94 10.55
C ARG A 55 -20.70 -24.08 11.28
N LYS A 56 -20.38 -23.64 12.51
CA LYS A 56 -21.34 -22.94 13.41
C LYS A 56 -21.44 -21.44 13.13
N GLU A 57 -20.35 -20.82 12.64
CA GLU A 57 -20.23 -19.36 12.49
C GLU A 57 -19.93 -18.97 11.04
N ARG A 58 -20.60 -19.60 10.06
CA ARG A 58 -20.34 -19.40 8.62
C ARG A 58 -20.42 -17.94 8.19
N ALA A 59 -21.49 -17.24 8.58
CA ALA A 59 -21.71 -15.85 8.22
C ALA A 59 -20.61 -14.93 8.76
N LEU A 60 -20.24 -15.11 10.04
CA LEU A 60 -19.15 -14.36 10.66
C LEU A 60 -17.81 -14.65 9.95
N ARG A 61 -17.57 -15.91 9.62
CA ARG A 61 -16.35 -16.32 8.92
C ARG A 61 -16.25 -15.70 7.53
N GLY A 62 -17.38 -15.62 6.81
CA GLY A 62 -17.46 -14.91 5.51
C GLY A 62 -17.15 -13.43 5.63
N LYS A 63 -17.73 -12.76 6.62
CA LYS A 63 -17.46 -11.33 6.92
C LYS A 63 -15.99 -11.09 7.23
N ILE A 64 -15.38 -11.90 8.10
CA ILE A 64 -13.96 -11.76 8.47
C ILE A 64 -13.06 -12.00 7.24
N ALA A 65 -13.35 -13.01 6.43
CA ALA A 65 -12.62 -13.30 5.20
C ALA A 65 -12.66 -12.12 4.22
N PHE A 66 -13.84 -11.50 4.05
CA PHE A 66 -14.00 -10.31 3.19
C PHE A 66 -13.18 -9.12 3.70
N ARG A 67 -13.24 -8.80 5.00
CA ARG A 67 -12.46 -7.72 5.61
C ARG A 67 -10.95 -7.97 5.48
N MET A 68 -10.53 -9.20 5.74
CA MET A 68 -9.14 -9.61 5.57
C MET A 68 -8.68 -9.50 4.11
N ALA A 69 -9.55 -9.88 3.16
CA ALA A 69 -9.28 -9.73 1.73
C ALA A 69 -9.11 -8.25 1.33
N THR A 70 -9.96 -7.38 1.87
CA THR A 70 -9.85 -5.93 1.66
C THR A 70 -8.53 -5.40 2.20
N CYS A 71 -8.08 -5.82 3.40
CA CYS A 71 -6.75 -5.48 3.90
C CYS A 71 -5.64 -5.91 2.93
N TYR A 72 -5.67 -7.17 2.45
CA TYR A 72 -4.68 -7.66 1.50
C TYR A 72 -4.72 -6.93 0.15
N ARG A 73 -5.90 -6.46 -0.28
CA ARG A 73 -6.06 -5.61 -1.45
C ARG A 73 -5.34 -4.26 -1.26
N MET A 74 -5.54 -3.62 -0.12
CA MET A 74 -4.88 -2.34 0.22
C MET A 74 -3.36 -2.50 0.37
N LEU A 75 -2.90 -3.68 0.78
CA LEU A 75 -1.48 -4.05 0.86
C LEU A 75 -0.89 -4.55 -0.47
N ASN A 76 -1.64 -4.46 -1.57
CA ASN A 76 -1.24 -4.94 -2.90
C ASN A 76 -0.76 -6.42 -2.92
N SER A 77 -1.30 -7.25 -2.03
CA SER A 77 -0.94 -8.67 -1.91
C SER A 77 -1.91 -9.56 -2.68
N ALA A 78 -1.81 -9.58 -4.01
CA ALA A 78 -2.75 -10.26 -4.90
C ALA A 78 -3.01 -11.74 -4.55
N PRO A 79 -2.01 -12.60 -4.22
CA PRO A 79 -2.29 -13.99 -3.86
C PRO A 79 -3.10 -14.13 -2.56
N ARG A 80 -2.76 -13.38 -1.51
CA ARG A 80 -3.50 -13.40 -0.24
C ARG A 80 -4.89 -12.82 -0.38
N CYS A 81 -5.01 -11.74 -1.16
CA CYS A 81 -6.27 -11.10 -1.51
C CYS A 81 -7.22 -12.10 -2.20
N ALA A 82 -6.76 -12.78 -3.26
CA ALA A 82 -7.56 -13.78 -3.96
C ALA A 82 -8.03 -14.90 -3.04
N GLY A 83 -7.13 -15.52 -2.27
CA GLY A 83 -7.50 -16.59 -1.35
C GLY A 83 -8.52 -16.18 -0.28
N ALA A 84 -8.42 -14.95 0.21
CA ALA A 84 -9.35 -14.43 1.21
C ALA A 84 -10.73 -14.10 0.61
N TYR A 85 -10.83 -13.51 -0.60
CA TYR A 85 -12.12 -13.33 -1.29
C TYR A 85 -12.76 -14.65 -1.69
N GLN A 86 -11.97 -15.64 -2.15
CA GLN A 86 -12.49 -17.00 -2.39
C GLN A 86 -13.12 -17.59 -1.13
N ASN A 87 -12.51 -17.38 0.04
CA ASN A 87 -13.09 -17.82 1.30
C ASN A 87 -14.38 -17.05 1.64
N ALA A 88 -14.44 -15.73 1.42
CA ALA A 88 -15.66 -14.96 1.62
C ALA A 88 -16.82 -15.50 0.76
N ILE A 89 -16.57 -15.75 -0.51
CA ILE A 89 -17.54 -16.36 -1.45
C ILE A 89 -17.96 -17.76 -1.00
N ARG A 90 -17.02 -18.62 -0.60
CA ARG A 90 -17.29 -19.97 -0.07
C ARG A 90 -18.23 -19.94 1.15
N TYR A 91 -18.11 -18.92 1.98
CA TYR A 91 -18.98 -18.74 3.16
C TYR A 91 -20.23 -17.89 2.86
N HIS A 92 -20.54 -17.66 1.56
CA HIS A 92 -21.71 -16.92 1.10
C HIS A 92 -21.83 -15.51 1.68
N TYR A 93 -20.69 -14.79 1.76
CA TYR A 93 -20.75 -13.37 2.12
C TYR A 93 -21.53 -12.60 1.05
N PRO A 94 -22.52 -11.78 1.43
CA PRO A 94 -23.53 -11.28 0.48
C PRO A 94 -23.04 -10.19 -0.47
N ASP A 95 -21.91 -9.55 -0.17
CA ASP A 95 -21.38 -8.45 -0.99
C ASP A 95 -20.76 -8.99 -2.29
N SER A 96 -21.41 -8.66 -3.42
CA SER A 96 -20.95 -9.09 -4.75
C SER A 96 -19.60 -8.53 -5.17
N THR A 97 -19.14 -7.44 -4.54
CA THR A 97 -17.79 -6.89 -4.81
C THR A 97 -16.67 -7.88 -4.50
N ALA A 98 -16.96 -8.95 -3.75
CA ALA A 98 -16.05 -10.07 -3.56
C ALA A 98 -15.60 -10.69 -4.89
N TYR A 99 -16.52 -10.83 -5.87
CA TYR A 99 -16.20 -11.32 -7.21
C TYR A 99 -15.38 -10.30 -8.01
N LEU A 100 -15.75 -9.01 -7.97
CA LEU A 100 -15.00 -7.93 -8.63
C LEU A 100 -13.54 -7.94 -8.20
N TYR A 101 -13.29 -7.89 -6.88
CA TYR A 101 -11.94 -7.80 -6.35
C TYR A 101 -11.17 -9.13 -6.42
N LEU A 102 -11.87 -10.27 -6.43
CA LEU A 102 -11.25 -11.56 -6.76
C LEU A 102 -10.77 -11.56 -8.22
N GLY A 103 -11.60 -11.08 -9.15
CA GLY A 103 -11.23 -10.92 -10.55
C GLY A 103 -9.97 -10.05 -10.70
N ARG A 104 -9.92 -8.89 -10.06
CA ARG A 104 -8.74 -8.02 -10.06
C ARG A 104 -7.49 -8.70 -9.49
N ALA A 105 -7.62 -9.40 -8.38
CA ALA A 105 -6.50 -10.11 -7.76
C ALA A 105 -5.97 -11.27 -8.62
N LEU A 106 -6.85 -11.95 -9.36
CA LEU A 106 -6.48 -12.99 -10.33
C LEU A 106 -5.84 -12.39 -11.58
N GLN A 107 -6.36 -11.27 -12.08
CA GLN A 107 -5.78 -10.51 -13.21
C GLN A 107 -4.34 -10.08 -12.88
N MET A 108 -4.09 -9.53 -11.70
CA MET A 108 -2.73 -9.17 -11.23
C MET A 108 -1.77 -10.38 -11.17
N GLN A 109 -2.30 -11.58 -11.03
CA GLN A 109 -1.52 -12.84 -11.06
C GLN A 109 -1.37 -13.43 -12.47
N GLY A 110 -1.87 -12.77 -13.53
CA GLY A 110 -1.88 -13.28 -14.88
C GLY A 110 -2.88 -14.43 -15.13
N LYS A 111 -3.77 -14.70 -14.18
CA LYS A 111 -4.81 -15.75 -14.28
C LYS A 111 -6.06 -15.20 -14.99
N TYR A 112 -5.88 -14.76 -16.24
CA TYR A 112 -6.88 -13.99 -16.98
C TYR A 112 -8.20 -14.72 -17.17
N LYS A 113 -8.18 -16.03 -17.48
CA LYS A 113 -9.41 -16.83 -17.66
C LYS A 113 -10.26 -16.88 -16.41
N ASP A 114 -9.63 -17.07 -15.23
CA ASP A 114 -10.33 -17.10 -13.96
C ASP A 114 -10.78 -15.70 -13.52
N ALA A 115 -10.01 -14.67 -13.87
CA ALA A 115 -10.39 -13.27 -13.63
C ALA A 115 -11.66 -12.91 -14.39
N ILE A 116 -11.75 -13.24 -15.69
CA ILE A 116 -12.92 -13.00 -16.54
C ILE A 116 -14.17 -13.67 -15.94
N LYS A 117 -14.08 -14.95 -15.54
CA LYS A 117 -15.22 -15.65 -14.90
C LYS A 117 -15.75 -14.90 -13.66
N ASN A 118 -14.85 -14.32 -12.86
CA ASN A 118 -15.27 -13.58 -11.67
C ASN A 118 -15.84 -12.21 -12.02
N TYR A 119 -15.33 -11.53 -13.05
CA TYR A 119 -15.95 -10.31 -13.56
C TYR A 119 -17.34 -10.58 -14.12
N ASP A 120 -17.55 -11.68 -14.86
CA ASP A 120 -18.85 -12.06 -15.39
C ASP A 120 -19.87 -12.31 -14.25
N LEU A 121 -19.49 -13.06 -13.19
CA LEU A 121 -20.34 -13.28 -12.02
C LEU A 121 -20.71 -11.99 -11.27
N TYR A 122 -19.83 -11.00 -11.30
CA TYR A 122 -20.12 -9.69 -10.74
C TYR A 122 -21.06 -8.90 -11.65
N LEU A 123 -20.81 -8.90 -12.97
CA LEU A 123 -21.59 -8.18 -13.97
C LEU A 123 -23.03 -8.71 -14.10
N GLU A 124 -23.32 -9.97 -13.75
CA GLU A 124 -24.69 -10.48 -13.63
C GLU A 124 -25.52 -9.67 -12.61
N LYS A 125 -24.88 -9.05 -11.62
CA LYS A 125 -25.54 -8.24 -10.57
C LYS A 125 -25.37 -6.74 -10.80
N LYS A 126 -24.34 -6.32 -11.52
CA LYS A 126 -23.94 -4.94 -11.81
C LYS A 126 -23.47 -4.83 -13.26
N PRO A 127 -24.38 -4.89 -14.27
CA PRO A 127 -24.02 -5.03 -15.68
C PRO A 127 -23.15 -3.89 -16.22
N ASP A 128 -23.33 -2.67 -15.71
CA ASP A 128 -22.70 -1.46 -16.24
C ASP A 128 -21.51 -0.97 -15.39
N ASP A 129 -21.01 -1.80 -14.48
CA ASP A 129 -19.87 -1.38 -13.62
C ASP A 129 -18.59 -1.26 -14.47
N PRO A 130 -18.05 -0.03 -14.64
CA PRO A 130 -16.90 0.22 -15.51
C PRO A 130 -15.62 -0.47 -15.03
N LEU A 131 -15.46 -0.73 -13.71
CA LEU A 131 -14.28 -1.41 -13.19
C LEU A 131 -14.25 -2.88 -13.62
N ALA A 132 -15.41 -3.54 -13.62
CA ALA A 132 -15.51 -4.92 -14.06
C ALA A 132 -15.38 -5.05 -15.58
N LEU A 133 -16.06 -4.18 -16.35
CA LEU A 133 -16.00 -4.14 -17.81
C LEU A 133 -14.56 -3.89 -18.29
N ASN A 134 -13.89 -2.88 -17.74
CA ASN A 134 -12.51 -2.57 -18.07
C ASN A 134 -11.55 -3.69 -17.61
N GLY A 135 -11.81 -4.30 -16.45
CA GLY A 135 -11.03 -5.44 -15.96
C GLY A 135 -11.09 -6.64 -16.90
N LYS A 136 -12.31 -6.99 -17.38
CA LYS A 136 -12.53 -8.06 -18.35
C LYS A 136 -11.83 -7.78 -19.69
N LYS A 137 -12.06 -6.60 -20.27
CA LYS A 137 -11.40 -6.14 -21.49
C LYS A 137 -9.87 -6.13 -21.34
N GLY A 138 -9.36 -5.69 -20.19
CA GLY A 138 -7.93 -5.71 -19.91
C GLY A 138 -7.33 -7.13 -19.85
N CYS A 139 -8.09 -8.13 -19.37
CA CYS A 139 -7.67 -9.53 -19.40
C CYS A 139 -7.59 -10.09 -20.82
N GLU A 140 -8.56 -9.75 -21.67
CA GLU A 140 -8.60 -10.15 -23.09
C GLU A 140 -7.43 -9.53 -23.85
N LEU A 141 -7.25 -8.21 -23.71
CA LEU A 141 -6.16 -7.46 -24.32
C LEU A 141 -4.78 -7.92 -23.87
N ALA A 142 -4.62 -8.31 -22.60
CA ALA A 142 -3.33 -8.78 -22.07
C ALA A 142 -2.83 -10.04 -22.78
N VAL A 143 -3.73 -10.93 -23.21
CA VAL A 143 -3.39 -12.13 -23.98
C VAL A 143 -2.92 -11.74 -25.39
N GLU A 144 -3.62 -10.80 -26.04
CA GLU A 144 -3.25 -10.28 -27.35
C GLU A 144 -1.90 -9.55 -27.32
N LEU A 145 -1.70 -8.63 -26.37
CA LEU A 145 -0.46 -7.88 -26.24
C LEU A 145 0.75 -8.79 -25.93
N LYS A 146 0.55 -9.85 -25.17
CA LYS A 146 1.59 -10.84 -24.94
C LYS A 146 2.03 -11.58 -26.19
N ALA A 147 1.11 -11.80 -27.14
CA ALA A 147 1.40 -12.43 -28.43
C ALA A 147 2.06 -11.45 -29.43
N LYS A 148 1.94 -10.14 -29.20
CA LYS A 148 2.50 -9.08 -30.04
C LYS A 148 3.52 -8.25 -29.24
N PRO A 149 4.71 -8.78 -28.94
CA PRO A 149 5.70 -8.07 -28.13
C PRO A 149 6.17 -6.79 -28.83
N THR A 150 6.41 -5.75 -28.05
CA THR A 150 7.00 -4.51 -28.54
C THR A 150 8.50 -4.68 -28.81
N ARG A 151 9.14 -3.69 -29.44
CA ARG A 151 10.60 -3.64 -29.63
C ARG A 151 11.38 -3.48 -28.32
N TYR A 152 10.73 -3.14 -27.22
CA TYR A 152 11.37 -2.91 -25.94
C TYR A 152 11.54 -4.19 -25.15
N VAL A 153 12.72 -4.38 -24.58
CA VAL A 153 13.03 -5.48 -23.68
C VAL A 153 13.14 -4.95 -22.25
N VAL A 154 12.14 -5.27 -21.42
CA VAL A 154 12.14 -4.88 -20.02
C VAL A 154 12.96 -5.89 -19.21
N LYS A 155 14.01 -5.43 -18.54
CA LYS A 155 14.87 -6.24 -17.67
C LYS A 155 14.77 -5.76 -16.23
N ARG A 156 14.82 -6.72 -15.30
CA ARG A 156 14.90 -6.38 -13.87
C ARG A 156 16.26 -5.77 -13.56
N ALA A 157 16.27 -4.61 -12.92
CA ALA A 157 17.47 -3.95 -12.43
C ALA A 157 17.90 -4.56 -11.07
N ASN A 158 18.49 -5.77 -11.09
CA ASN A 158 18.76 -6.57 -9.90
C ASN A 158 19.64 -5.88 -8.86
N LEU A 159 20.48 -4.92 -9.28
CA LEU A 159 21.33 -4.16 -8.37
C LEU A 159 20.52 -3.24 -7.46
N PHE A 160 19.47 -2.64 -8.01
CA PHE A 160 18.61 -1.67 -7.34
C PHE A 160 17.41 -2.31 -6.67
N ASN A 161 16.81 -3.33 -7.31
CA ASN A 161 15.59 -3.97 -6.84
C ASN A 161 15.88 -5.01 -5.75
N SER A 162 15.30 -4.82 -4.59
CA SER A 162 15.36 -5.76 -3.46
C SER A 162 14.12 -6.65 -3.37
N ARG A 163 13.87 -7.23 -2.21
CA ARG A 163 12.61 -7.91 -1.86
C ARG A 163 11.56 -6.93 -1.30
N ARG A 164 11.93 -5.68 -1.16
CA ARG A 164 11.11 -4.59 -0.65
C ARG A 164 10.56 -3.78 -1.83
N SER A 165 10.03 -2.61 -1.54
CA SER A 165 9.54 -1.68 -2.56
C SER A 165 10.62 -0.65 -2.87
N GLU A 166 10.89 -0.49 -4.14
CA GLU A 166 11.69 0.61 -4.70
C GLU A 166 10.79 1.40 -5.65
N CYS A 167 10.81 2.72 -5.53
CA CYS A 167 9.97 3.60 -6.34
C CYS A 167 10.65 4.95 -6.61
N SER A 168 10.03 5.73 -7.49
CA SER A 168 10.43 7.11 -7.79
C SER A 168 11.89 7.28 -8.18
N PRO A 169 12.40 6.52 -9.18
CA PRO A 169 13.77 6.71 -9.67
C PRO A 169 13.91 8.08 -10.33
N MET A 170 14.96 8.82 -9.95
CA MET A 170 15.28 10.12 -10.50
C MET A 170 16.79 10.24 -10.71
N PHE A 171 17.19 10.71 -11.89
CA PHE A 171 18.58 11.07 -12.14
C PHE A 171 18.87 12.46 -11.62
N LEU A 172 20.06 12.64 -11.05
CA LEU A 172 20.60 13.94 -10.73
C LEU A 172 21.49 14.41 -11.87
N GLY A 173 21.16 15.57 -12.44
CA GLY A 173 21.90 16.14 -13.58
C GLY A 173 21.61 15.46 -14.91
N SER A 174 22.32 15.91 -15.96
CA SER A 174 22.17 15.46 -17.35
C SER A 174 23.06 14.28 -17.74
N ASP A 175 24.04 13.93 -16.90
CA ASP A 175 25.04 12.89 -17.23
C ASP A 175 24.54 11.47 -16.99
N TYR A 176 23.39 11.32 -16.33
CA TYR A 176 22.77 10.03 -16.01
C TYR A 176 23.71 9.06 -15.29
N ASP A 177 24.60 9.59 -14.45
CA ASP A 177 25.58 8.85 -13.67
C ASP A 177 25.25 8.73 -12.19
N GLN A 178 24.23 9.47 -11.71
CA GLN A 178 23.73 9.44 -10.35
C GLN A 178 22.22 9.18 -10.34
N LEU A 179 21.83 8.06 -9.76
CA LEU A 179 20.44 7.64 -9.64
C LEU A 179 20.01 7.66 -8.18
N TYR A 180 18.95 8.41 -7.91
CA TYR A 180 18.28 8.45 -6.61
C TYR A 180 16.95 7.73 -6.71
N PHE A 181 16.51 7.11 -5.62
CA PHE A 181 15.21 6.44 -5.55
C PHE A 181 14.78 6.24 -4.10
N SER A 182 13.49 6.04 -3.87
CA SER A 182 12.95 5.73 -2.55
C SER A 182 12.85 4.23 -2.34
N SER A 183 13.16 3.74 -1.15
CA SER A 183 13.07 2.32 -0.83
C SER A 183 12.70 2.06 0.63
N THR A 184 11.89 1.01 0.84
CA THR A 184 11.62 0.42 2.16
C THR A 184 12.65 -0.67 2.53
N ASN A 185 13.87 -0.56 2.00
CA ASN A 185 14.97 -1.51 2.21
C ASN A 185 15.23 -1.74 3.70
N ASP A 186 15.74 -2.90 4.06
CA ASP A 186 16.08 -3.21 5.45
C ASP A 186 17.16 -2.29 6.05
N LYS A 187 17.92 -1.57 5.20
CA LYS A 187 18.89 -0.53 5.60
C LYS A 187 18.25 0.84 5.83
N ALA A 188 16.96 1.04 5.50
CA ALA A 188 16.26 2.29 5.77
C ALA A 188 16.30 2.65 7.26
N SER A 189 16.23 3.94 7.56
CA SER A 189 16.29 4.50 8.92
C SER A 189 15.14 3.97 9.80
N GLY A 190 15.31 4.08 11.11
CA GLY A 190 14.32 3.60 12.05
C GLY A 190 14.24 2.06 12.14
N ASN A 191 13.63 1.59 13.20
CA ASN A 191 13.45 0.14 13.45
C ASN A 191 11.97 -0.29 13.40
N ASN A 192 11.05 0.66 13.40
CA ASN A 192 9.63 0.40 13.45
C ASN A 192 9.09 0.03 12.05
N LYS A 193 8.11 -0.86 12.04
CA LYS A 193 7.32 -1.16 10.85
C LYS A 193 6.00 -0.45 10.92
N SER A 194 5.56 0.08 9.80
CA SER A 194 4.25 0.71 9.68
C SER A 194 3.13 -0.30 9.92
N ASP A 195 2.15 0.04 10.74
CA ASP A 195 0.93 -0.75 10.93
C ASP A 195 0.05 -0.75 9.67
N ILE A 196 0.27 0.23 8.78
CA ILE A 196 -0.41 0.32 7.48
C ILE A 196 0.16 -0.71 6.52
N THR A 197 1.49 -0.73 6.32
CA THR A 197 2.15 -1.50 5.26
C THR A 197 2.86 -2.76 5.75
N GLY A 198 3.28 -2.80 7.01
CA GLY A 198 4.06 -3.89 7.61
C GLY A 198 5.53 -3.92 7.23
N VAL A 199 6.02 -2.88 6.55
CA VAL A 199 7.42 -2.68 6.19
C VAL A 199 7.96 -1.43 6.86
N LYS A 200 9.28 -1.21 6.83
CA LYS A 200 9.88 0.05 7.23
C LYS A 200 9.35 1.20 6.39
N ASN A 201 9.50 2.41 6.86
CA ASN A 201 9.23 3.62 6.10
C ASN A 201 10.22 3.73 4.93
N ASN A 202 9.85 4.53 3.93
CA ASN A 202 10.72 4.79 2.80
C ASN A 202 11.82 5.77 3.20
N ASP A 203 13.02 5.48 2.72
CA ASP A 203 14.15 6.41 2.72
C ASP A 203 14.63 6.65 1.29
N ILE A 204 15.39 7.71 1.11
CA ILE A 204 16.04 8.05 -0.15
C ILE A 204 17.39 7.33 -0.21
N PHE A 205 17.58 6.54 -1.24
CA PHE A 205 18.81 5.85 -1.60
C PHE A 205 19.41 6.48 -2.84
N PHE A 206 20.71 6.34 -3.01
CA PHE A 206 21.38 6.74 -4.22
C PHE A 206 22.42 5.70 -4.66
N SER A 207 22.74 5.75 -5.94
CA SER A 207 23.85 5.03 -6.55
C SER A 207 24.50 5.92 -7.60
N LYS A 208 25.80 5.76 -7.79
CA LYS A 208 26.53 6.41 -8.85
C LYS A 208 27.27 5.39 -9.71
N LYS A 209 27.62 5.77 -10.92
CA LYS A 209 28.54 4.99 -11.74
C LYS A 209 29.99 5.19 -11.27
N ASP A 210 30.76 4.13 -11.37
CA ASP A 210 32.22 4.18 -11.19
C ASP A 210 32.92 4.72 -12.44
N GLU A 211 34.25 4.85 -12.41
CA GLU A 211 35.09 5.30 -13.53
C GLU A 211 34.95 4.44 -14.80
N LYS A 212 34.48 3.21 -14.66
CA LYS A 212 34.23 2.28 -15.77
C LYS A 212 32.81 2.34 -16.29
N GLY A 213 31.97 3.24 -15.74
CA GLY A 213 30.56 3.39 -16.10
C GLY A 213 29.63 2.31 -15.51
N ALA A 214 30.11 1.49 -14.58
CA ALA A 214 29.31 0.49 -13.90
C ALA A 214 28.63 1.07 -12.66
N TRP A 215 27.34 0.72 -12.46
CA TRP A 215 26.60 1.15 -11.28
C TRP A 215 27.16 0.56 -9.99
N MET A 216 27.41 1.38 -9.02
CA MET A 216 27.77 0.98 -7.66
C MET A 216 26.55 0.50 -6.88
N ARG A 217 26.80 -0.24 -5.79
CA ARG A 217 25.71 -0.70 -4.91
C ARG A 217 25.01 0.50 -4.27
N PRO A 218 23.65 0.53 -4.27
CA PRO A 218 22.92 1.62 -3.64
C PRO A 218 23.18 1.72 -2.14
N GLU A 219 23.28 2.97 -1.68
CA GLU A 219 23.46 3.33 -0.27
C GLU A 219 22.44 4.40 0.13
N LEU A 220 22.23 4.58 1.43
CA LEU A 220 21.45 5.70 1.94
C LEU A 220 22.12 7.01 1.53
N VAL A 221 21.28 7.99 1.19
CA VAL A 221 21.77 9.34 0.92
C VAL A 221 22.43 9.90 2.18
N GLU A 222 23.63 10.49 2.00
CA GLU A 222 24.37 11.12 3.10
C GLU A 222 23.70 12.43 3.54
N GLY A 223 23.75 12.70 4.84
CA GLY A 223 23.22 13.91 5.46
C GLY A 223 21.98 13.63 6.32
N GLU A 224 21.10 14.61 6.44
CA GLU A 224 19.99 14.62 7.39
C GLU A 224 18.60 14.56 6.71
N VAL A 225 18.56 14.25 5.41
CA VAL A 225 17.31 14.22 4.63
C VAL A 225 16.43 13.05 5.03
N ASN A 226 17.01 11.87 5.30
CA ASN A 226 16.31 10.69 5.78
C ASN A 226 16.05 10.75 7.30
N THR A 227 14.87 10.35 7.73
CA THR A 227 14.47 10.35 9.15
C THR A 227 13.77 9.03 9.52
N GLU A 228 13.10 8.97 10.65
CA GLU A 228 12.26 7.82 11.04
C GLU A 228 10.88 7.82 10.35
N LEU A 229 10.55 8.86 9.57
CA LEU A 229 9.30 8.99 8.83
C LEU A 229 9.47 8.51 7.39
N ASP A 230 8.40 8.58 6.60
CA ASP A 230 8.46 8.27 5.17
C ASP A 230 9.01 9.48 4.40
N GLU A 231 10.12 9.30 3.70
CA GLU A 231 10.67 10.21 2.72
C GLU A 231 10.64 9.54 1.33
N GLY A 232 10.17 10.29 0.33
CA GLY A 232 10.13 9.73 -1.02
C GLY A 232 9.59 10.68 -2.07
N ILE A 233 9.40 10.17 -3.28
CA ILE A 233 8.98 10.92 -4.45
C ILE A 233 9.77 12.23 -4.56
N ILE A 234 10.94 12.15 -5.17
CA ILE A 234 11.90 13.24 -5.23
C ILE A 234 11.95 13.86 -6.63
N SER A 235 12.32 15.13 -6.66
CA SER A 235 12.71 15.87 -7.86
C SER A 235 13.86 16.80 -7.54
N PHE A 236 14.62 17.22 -8.53
CA PHE A 236 15.75 18.13 -8.34
C PHE A 236 15.54 19.44 -9.08
N SER A 237 16.12 20.52 -8.54
CA SER A 237 16.34 21.75 -9.32
C SER A 237 17.25 21.44 -10.51
N PRO A 238 17.16 22.22 -11.62
CA PRO A 238 17.99 21.98 -12.82
C PRO A 238 19.50 21.99 -12.55
N ASP A 239 19.95 22.79 -11.60
CA ASP A 239 21.34 22.87 -11.16
C ASP A 239 21.76 21.76 -10.19
N GLY A 240 20.81 20.91 -9.76
CA GLY A 240 21.05 19.81 -8.82
C GLY A 240 21.38 20.24 -7.39
N SER A 241 21.20 21.51 -7.04
CA SER A 241 21.52 22.05 -5.72
C SER A 241 20.41 21.81 -4.69
N THR A 242 19.18 21.68 -5.15
CA THR A 242 17.98 21.50 -4.31
C THR A 242 17.23 20.22 -4.67
N MET A 243 16.91 19.43 -3.67
CA MET A 243 15.99 18.29 -3.74
C MET A 243 14.63 18.72 -3.20
N TYR A 244 13.59 18.51 -3.99
CA TYR A 244 12.20 18.56 -3.55
C TYR A 244 11.73 17.14 -3.25
N LEU A 245 11.09 16.92 -2.12
CA LEU A 245 10.70 15.58 -1.70
C LEU A 245 9.33 15.60 -0.99
N THR A 246 8.58 14.53 -1.13
CA THR A 246 7.43 14.26 -0.28
C THR A 246 7.91 13.67 1.03
N LYS A 247 7.48 14.23 2.15
CA LYS A 247 7.80 13.73 3.49
C LYS A 247 6.56 13.61 4.34
N ALA A 248 6.43 12.49 5.06
CA ALA A 248 5.42 12.35 6.08
C ALA A 248 5.71 13.26 7.27
N ARG A 249 4.67 13.91 7.80
CA ARG A 249 4.73 14.70 9.03
C ARG A 249 3.82 14.06 10.08
N ARG A 250 4.36 13.80 11.26
CA ARG A 250 3.55 13.35 12.39
C ARG A 250 3.10 14.55 13.20
N GLU A 251 1.81 14.80 13.21
CA GLU A 251 1.18 15.79 14.08
C GLU A 251 0.79 15.15 15.41
N PRO A 252 0.98 15.83 16.55
CA PRO A 252 0.40 15.40 17.80
C PRO A 252 -1.13 15.38 17.70
N ASN A 253 -1.76 14.25 18.02
CA ASN A 253 -3.22 14.04 18.01
C ASN A 253 -3.91 14.14 16.63
N SER A 254 -3.19 14.03 15.54
CA SER A 254 -3.72 14.08 14.17
C SER A 254 -3.23 12.87 13.36
N ASP A 255 -3.91 12.60 12.25
CA ASP A 255 -3.43 11.65 11.25
C ASP A 255 -2.12 12.15 10.64
N THR A 256 -1.25 11.22 10.24
CA THR A 256 -0.02 11.56 9.53
C THR A 256 -0.37 12.26 8.23
N SER A 257 0.05 13.52 8.07
CA SER A 257 -0.04 14.25 6.81
C SER A 257 1.23 14.09 5.99
N VAL A 258 1.14 14.35 4.69
CA VAL A 258 2.30 14.42 3.79
C VAL A 258 2.39 15.81 3.19
N GLU A 259 3.61 16.33 3.11
CA GLU A 259 3.91 17.66 2.61
C GLU A 259 5.17 17.64 1.74
N ILE A 260 5.35 18.70 0.98
CA ILE A 260 6.57 18.90 0.20
C ILE A 260 7.61 19.60 1.06
N PHE A 261 8.81 19.06 1.04
CA PHE A 261 9.99 19.62 1.70
C PHE A 261 11.08 19.89 0.66
N THR A 262 12.00 20.77 1.00
CA THR A 262 13.23 20.99 0.24
C THR A 262 14.44 20.65 1.09
N SER A 263 15.49 20.13 0.46
CA SER A 263 16.78 19.88 1.07
C SER A 263 17.86 20.42 0.14
N SER A 264 18.84 21.12 0.71
CA SER A 264 19.96 21.73 -0.04
C SER A 264 21.17 20.81 -0.02
N ARG A 265 21.90 20.80 -1.13
CA ARG A 265 23.11 19.98 -1.31
C ARG A 265 24.38 20.75 -0.92
N SER A 266 25.23 20.08 -0.15
CA SER A 266 26.61 20.56 0.13
C SER A 266 27.58 19.39 -0.09
N GLY A 267 28.29 19.40 -1.19
CA GLY A 267 29.12 18.28 -1.64
C GLY A 267 28.28 17.03 -1.90
N ALA A 268 28.54 15.95 -1.16
CA ALA A 268 27.76 14.71 -1.23
C ALA A 268 26.56 14.67 -0.27
N LYS A 269 26.47 15.63 0.68
CA LYS A 269 25.50 15.62 1.76
C LYS A 269 24.30 16.49 1.46
N TRP A 270 23.15 16.03 1.94
CA TRP A 270 21.87 16.73 1.89
C TRP A 270 21.47 17.23 3.28
N SER A 271 21.01 18.46 3.37
CA SER A 271 20.56 19.07 4.63
C SER A 271 19.30 18.40 5.14
N ALA A 272 18.96 18.68 6.40
CA ALA A 272 17.61 18.37 6.92
C ALA A 272 16.54 19.02 6.03
N GLY A 273 15.46 18.29 5.80
CA GLY A 273 14.34 18.78 4.99
C GLY A 273 13.64 19.97 5.66
N GLN A 274 13.40 21.02 4.91
CA GLN A 274 12.62 22.19 5.32
C GLN A 274 11.29 22.19 4.58
N LYS A 275 10.18 22.44 5.30
CA LYS A 275 8.86 22.51 4.68
C LYS A 275 8.86 23.57 3.59
N TYR A 276 8.36 23.21 2.41
CA TYR A 276 8.15 24.12 1.30
C TYR A 276 6.71 24.62 1.30
N GLU A 277 6.52 25.91 1.59
CA GLU A 277 5.17 26.52 1.62
C GLU A 277 4.71 26.81 0.19
N ILE A 278 3.68 26.11 -0.27
CA ILE A 278 3.06 26.32 -1.59
C ILE A 278 1.94 27.35 -1.47
N THR A 279 1.11 27.20 -0.45
CA THR A 279 -0.01 28.11 -0.14
C THR A 279 -0.17 28.22 1.38
N GLY A 280 -0.99 29.16 1.84
CA GLY A 280 -1.38 29.24 3.26
C GLY A 280 -2.39 28.18 3.71
N ASP A 281 -2.76 27.24 2.83
CA ASP A 281 -3.67 26.13 3.18
C ASP A 281 -2.90 25.05 3.97
N THR A 282 -3.32 24.86 5.22
CA THR A 282 -2.75 23.88 6.13
C THR A 282 -3.56 22.59 6.23
N LEU A 283 -4.70 22.51 5.55
CA LEU A 283 -5.62 21.37 5.62
C LEU A 283 -5.41 20.39 4.47
N SER A 284 -4.98 20.90 3.30
CA SER A 284 -4.76 20.08 2.12
C SER A 284 -3.40 19.36 2.16
N VAL A 285 -3.35 18.22 1.49
CA VAL A 285 -2.12 17.45 1.26
C VAL A 285 -1.40 17.99 0.03
N PHE A 286 -0.08 18.15 0.12
CA PHE A 286 0.79 18.50 -0.99
C PHE A 286 1.88 17.44 -1.12
N ALA A 287 1.96 16.79 -2.28
CA ALA A 287 2.86 15.65 -2.47
C ALA A 287 3.36 15.52 -3.92
N HIS A 288 4.29 14.62 -4.13
CA HIS A 288 4.81 14.21 -5.45
C HIS A 288 5.34 15.38 -6.28
N PRO A 289 6.34 16.12 -5.77
CA PRO A 289 6.91 17.26 -6.48
C PRO A 289 7.61 16.81 -7.76
N ALA A 290 7.45 17.59 -8.83
CA ALA A 290 8.19 17.45 -10.08
C ALA A 290 8.55 18.83 -10.61
N VAL A 291 9.84 19.15 -10.63
CA VAL A 291 10.36 20.42 -11.16
C VAL A 291 10.49 20.31 -12.67
N SER A 292 10.08 21.36 -13.39
CA SER A 292 10.28 21.43 -14.84
C SER A 292 11.78 21.54 -15.20
N PRO A 293 12.20 21.11 -16.41
CA PRO A 293 13.61 21.16 -16.81
C PRO A 293 14.23 22.55 -16.83
N ASP A 294 13.41 23.59 -17.00
CA ASP A 294 13.84 25.01 -16.95
C ASP A 294 13.84 25.59 -15.52
N GLY A 295 13.25 24.85 -14.55
CA GLY A 295 13.14 25.27 -13.15
C GLY A 295 12.05 26.30 -12.88
N GLU A 296 11.24 26.66 -13.87
CA GLU A 296 10.20 27.69 -13.72
C GLU A 296 8.92 27.17 -13.06
N TYR A 297 8.65 25.87 -13.14
CA TYR A 297 7.43 25.27 -12.65
C TYR A 297 7.71 24.13 -11.67
N LEU A 298 6.91 24.08 -10.60
CA LEU A 298 6.80 22.94 -9.70
C LEU A 298 5.41 22.32 -9.86
N TYR A 299 5.36 21.13 -10.44
CA TYR A 299 4.15 20.30 -10.48
C TYR A 299 4.05 19.49 -9.20
N PHE A 300 2.86 19.30 -8.69
CA PHE A 300 2.59 18.50 -7.47
C PHE A 300 1.18 17.93 -7.50
N THR A 301 0.90 17.00 -6.61
CA THR A 301 -0.46 16.49 -6.38
C THR A 301 -1.03 17.08 -5.10
N SER A 302 -2.32 17.42 -5.11
CA SER A 302 -3.03 17.95 -3.95
C SER A 302 -4.51 17.55 -3.96
N ASP A 303 -5.13 17.53 -2.78
CA ASP A 303 -6.58 17.45 -2.60
C ASP A 303 -7.19 18.84 -2.26
N MET A 304 -6.48 19.90 -2.62
CA MET A 304 -6.93 21.27 -2.44
C MET A 304 -8.28 21.52 -3.16
N PRO A 305 -9.18 22.31 -2.56
CA PRO A 305 -10.46 22.64 -3.19
C PRO A 305 -10.30 23.25 -4.59
N GLY A 306 -11.16 22.85 -5.52
CA GLY A 306 -11.17 23.33 -6.91
C GLY A 306 -10.65 22.32 -7.94
N GLY A 307 -10.15 21.17 -7.53
CA GLY A 307 -9.74 20.06 -8.40
C GLY A 307 -10.89 19.16 -8.87
N TYR A 308 -10.57 18.14 -9.66
CA TYR A 308 -11.53 17.21 -10.27
C TYR A 308 -11.54 15.83 -9.61
N GLY A 309 -11.65 15.75 -8.32
CA GLY A 309 -11.72 14.46 -7.66
C GLY A 309 -11.19 14.48 -6.24
N GLY A 310 -10.32 13.52 -5.92
CA GLY A 310 -9.71 13.43 -4.59
C GLY A 310 -8.35 14.12 -4.53
N LYS A 311 -7.44 13.73 -5.42
CA LYS A 311 -6.10 14.31 -5.54
C LYS A 311 -5.78 14.49 -7.02
N ASP A 312 -5.49 15.71 -7.38
CA ASP A 312 -5.17 16.15 -8.74
C ASP A 312 -3.73 16.61 -8.86
#